data_c396fd30e7634ad948f52f16280d819e
#
_entry.id   c396fd30e7634ad948f52f16280d819e
#
_cell.length_a   1.000
_cell.length_b   1.000
_cell.length_c   1.000
_cell.angle_alpha   90.00
_cell.angle_beta   90.00
_cell.angle_gamma   90.00
#
_symmetry.space_group_name_H-M   'P 1'
#
loop_
_entity.id
_entity.type
_entity.pdbx_description
1 polymer ?
#
loop_
_entity_poly.entity_id
_entity_poly.type
_entity_poly.pdbx_seq_one_letter_code
_entity_poly.pdbx_strand_id
1 'polypeptide(L)'
;MTWNFGEIYQKIRNEKGLSQKQVCGDVISRTTLSKIENCHSIPSYETFAYLLKQINMSFDEFEFVCNGFELDSRTKLFSKFDAAISNENVLLLVDLREDCVEFLKKNHDLGIEDLLKAIDYLIVIQKEVGIENIQATNLVNTLWNKLEAVDTWYYNEIKMINCILFYFPQETILKFSTKLIESMKKYKGFSKDVDSFCCAVYSNLATFYLYKNIYTECLEVSRLIVDIAKGLKRYDVYCLGNARIGLCTKDKKKIQDSIRALEFFGETELIKEIEIETKRFASLFNKE
;
A
#
# COMPACT_ATOMS: atom_id res chain seq x y z
N MET A 1 -17.03 -18.76 -2.67
CA MET A 1 -16.14 -19.52 -3.56
C MET A 1 -16.03 -20.94 -3.05
N THR A 2 -16.43 -21.91 -3.86
CA THR A 2 -16.20 -23.33 -3.55
C THR A 2 -15.15 -23.84 -4.53
N TRP A 3 -13.89 -23.64 -4.18
CA TRP A 3 -12.80 -24.27 -4.94
C TRP A 3 -12.72 -25.75 -4.58
N ASN A 4 -12.51 -26.58 -5.57
CA ASN A 4 -12.06 -27.95 -5.36
C ASN A 4 -10.56 -27.92 -4.96
N PHE A 5 -10.22 -27.18 -3.87
CA PHE A 5 -8.82 -26.97 -3.48
C PHE A 5 -8.08 -28.29 -3.23
N GLY A 6 -8.76 -29.34 -2.80
CA GLY A 6 -8.18 -30.65 -2.60
C GLY A 6 -7.69 -31.27 -3.91
N GLU A 7 -8.51 -31.24 -4.95
CA GLU A 7 -8.16 -31.71 -6.29
C GLU A 7 -7.02 -30.92 -6.89
N ILE A 8 -7.02 -29.58 -6.70
CA ILE A 8 -5.94 -28.71 -7.19
C ILE A 8 -4.65 -29.02 -6.44
N TYR A 9 -4.70 -29.18 -5.11
CA TYR A 9 -3.53 -29.60 -4.33
C TYR A 9 -2.97 -30.95 -4.82
N GLN A 10 -3.84 -31.94 -5.03
CA GLN A 10 -3.47 -33.27 -5.55
C GLN A 10 -2.79 -33.14 -6.90
N LYS A 11 -3.36 -32.36 -7.82
CA LYS A 11 -2.80 -32.10 -9.14
C LYS A 11 -1.40 -31.52 -9.05
N ILE A 12 -1.20 -30.45 -8.29
CA ILE A 12 0.10 -29.80 -8.10
C ILE A 12 1.11 -30.77 -7.47
N ARG A 13 0.71 -31.51 -6.43
CA ARG A 13 1.57 -32.51 -5.79
C ARG A 13 2.05 -33.57 -6.79
N ASN A 14 1.13 -34.09 -7.62
CA ASN A 14 1.45 -35.07 -8.64
C ASN A 14 2.36 -34.51 -9.73
N GLU A 15 2.10 -33.31 -10.23
CA GLU A 15 2.92 -32.60 -11.20
C GLU A 15 4.35 -32.35 -10.69
N LYS A 16 4.50 -32.14 -9.37
CA LYS A 16 5.80 -32.03 -8.70
C LYS A 16 6.44 -33.43 -8.41
N GLY A 17 5.81 -34.50 -8.78
CA GLY A 17 6.33 -35.91 -8.57
C GLY A 17 6.32 -36.33 -7.10
N LEU A 18 5.53 -35.66 -6.23
CA LEU A 18 5.52 -35.96 -4.80
C LEU A 18 4.46 -37.00 -4.44
N SER A 19 4.85 -38.06 -3.73
CA SER A 19 3.90 -39.04 -3.19
C SER A 19 3.18 -38.51 -1.95
N GLN A 20 1.98 -39.03 -1.68
CA GLN A 20 1.26 -38.73 -0.44
C GLN A 20 2.11 -38.99 0.81
N LYS A 21 2.92 -40.07 0.81
CA LYS A 21 3.81 -40.42 1.93
C LYS A 21 4.83 -39.30 2.21
N GLN A 22 5.41 -38.73 1.15
CA GLN A 22 6.39 -37.64 1.29
C GLN A 22 5.78 -36.38 1.88
N VAL A 23 4.61 -35.96 1.38
CA VAL A 23 3.97 -34.70 1.87
C VAL A 23 3.25 -34.85 3.20
N CYS A 24 2.86 -36.06 3.60
CA CYS A 24 2.28 -36.29 4.92
C CYS A 24 3.32 -36.18 6.05
N GLY A 25 4.56 -36.60 5.81
CA GLY A 25 5.55 -36.74 6.87
C GLY A 25 4.96 -37.54 8.07
N ASP A 26 5.29 -37.08 9.27
CA ASP A 26 4.74 -37.56 10.54
C ASP A 26 3.61 -36.69 11.10
N VAL A 27 3.13 -35.68 10.32
CA VAL A 27 2.18 -34.67 10.79
C VAL A 27 0.73 -35.09 10.53
N ILE A 28 0.46 -35.67 9.36
CA ILE A 28 -0.88 -36.13 8.98
C ILE A 28 -0.87 -37.55 8.43
N SER A 29 -1.98 -38.29 8.59
CA SER A 29 -2.11 -39.60 8.02
C SER A 29 -2.38 -39.54 6.51
N ARG A 30 -1.93 -40.55 5.77
CA ARG A 30 -2.27 -40.69 4.31
C ARG A 30 -3.78 -40.75 4.09
N THR A 31 -4.51 -41.35 5.02
CA THR A 31 -5.98 -41.42 4.96
C THR A 31 -6.60 -40.02 5.10
N THR A 32 -6.07 -39.19 5.96
CA THR A 32 -6.50 -37.79 6.10
C THR A 32 -6.21 -36.99 4.83
N LEU A 33 -4.99 -37.08 4.30
CA LEU A 33 -4.62 -36.45 3.03
C LEU A 33 -5.51 -36.88 1.88
N SER A 34 -5.76 -38.19 1.75
CA SER A 34 -6.65 -38.71 0.71
C SER A 34 -8.07 -38.14 0.80
N LYS A 35 -8.61 -37.97 2.01
CA LYS A 35 -9.93 -37.32 2.20
C LYS A 35 -9.90 -35.85 1.80
N ILE A 36 -8.80 -35.14 2.08
CA ILE A 36 -8.61 -33.74 1.66
C ILE A 36 -8.52 -33.64 0.15
N GLU A 37 -7.65 -34.45 -0.49
CA GLU A 37 -7.45 -34.42 -1.94
C GLU A 37 -8.71 -34.82 -2.74
N ASN A 38 -9.59 -35.63 -2.18
CA ASN A 38 -10.86 -35.98 -2.79
C ASN A 38 -12.01 -35.07 -2.35
N CYS A 39 -11.73 -33.94 -1.71
CA CYS A 39 -12.71 -32.98 -1.22
C CYS A 39 -13.75 -33.55 -0.23
N HIS A 40 -13.44 -34.66 0.45
CA HIS A 40 -14.28 -35.27 1.48
C HIS A 40 -14.05 -34.66 2.87
N SER A 41 -13.01 -33.83 3.04
CA SER A 41 -12.68 -33.17 4.28
C SER A 41 -12.02 -31.83 4.00
N ILE A 42 -12.38 -30.81 4.78
CA ILE A 42 -11.72 -29.50 4.78
C ILE A 42 -10.62 -29.56 5.84
N PRO A 43 -9.36 -29.30 5.50
CA PRO A 43 -8.28 -29.23 6.48
C PRO A 43 -8.42 -28.03 7.40
N SER A 44 -7.89 -28.12 8.62
CA SER A 44 -7.64 -26.94 9.43
C SER A 44 -6.62 -26.01 8.77
N TYR A 45 -6.57 -24.75 9.22
CA TYR A 45 -5.56 -23.80 8.75
C TYR A 45 -4.13 -24.34 8.89
N GLU A 46 -3.80 -24.92 10.06
CA GLU A 46 -2.47 -25.45 10.35
C GLU A 46 -2.11 -26.63 9.42
N THR A 47 -3.08 -27.52 9.19
CA THR A 47 -2.90 -28.65 8.27
C THR A 47 -2.67 -28.17 6.84
N PHE A 48 -3.43 -27.18 6.39
CA PHE A 48 -3.30 -26.66 5.05
C PHE A 48 -2.00 -25.88 4.86
N ALA A 49 -1.62 -25.04 5.84
CA ALA A 49 -0.33 -24.35 5.84
C ALA A 49 0.85 -25.33 5.82
N TYR A 50 0.75 -26.44 6.55
CA TYR A 50 1.75 -27.50 6.48
C TYR A 50 1.82 -28.13 5.08
N LEU A 51 0.69 -28.49 4.50
CA LEU A 51 0.62 -29.09 3.16
C LEU A 51 1.21 -28.19 2.08
N LEU A 52 0.90 -26.89 2.11
CA LEU A 52 1.47 -25.93 1.16
C LEU A 52 3.00 -25.83 1.27
N LYS A 53 3.54 -25.88 2.49
CA LYS A 53 5.00 -25.93 2.71
C LYS A 53 5.62 -27.18 2.10
N GLN A 54 4.94 -28.35 2.17
CA GLN A 54 5.48 -29.58 1.60
C GLN A 54 5.58 -29.55 0.07
N ILE A 55 4.72 -28.77 -0.58
CA ILE A 55 4.80 -28.56 -2.04
C ILE A 55 5.56 -27.28 -2.42
N ASN A 56 6.19 -26.61 -1.42
CA ASN A 56 6.93 -25.35 -1.60
C ASN A 56 6.10 -24.28 -2.33
N MET A 57 4.94 -23.96 -1.76
CA MET A 57 3.99 -22.97 -2.30
C MET A 57 3.46 -22.07 -1.19
N SER A 58 3.27 -20.79 -1.49
CA SER A 58 2.59 -19.85 -0.58
C SER A 58 1.06 -19.96 -0.72
N PHE A 59 0.32 -19.37 0.24
CA PHE A 59 -1.13 -19.26 0.12
C PHE A 59 -1.53 -18.45 -1.10
N ASP A 60 -0.89 -17.30 -1.32
CA ASP A 60 -1.19 -16.41 -2.44
C ASP A 60 -0.95 -17.07 -3.79
N GLU A 61 0.17 -17.81 -3.92
CA GLU A 61 0.47 -18.58 -5.13
C GLU A 61 -0.56 -19.69 -5.37
N PHE A 62 -0.94 -20.40 -4.31
CA PHE A 62 -1.95 -21.45 -4.41
C PHE A 62 -3.31 -20.88 -4.82
N GLU A 63 -3.73 -19.78 -4.23
CA GLU A 63 -4.97 -19.08 -4.59
C GLU A 63 -4.95 -18.61 -6.06
N PHE A 64 -3.84 -18.04 -6.52
CA PHE A 64 -3.64 -17.63 -7.90
C PHE A 64 -3.79 -18.81 -8.87
N VAL A 65 -3.21 -19.98 -8.55
CA VAL A 65 -3.37 -21.21 -9.33
C VAL A 65 -4.83 -21.71 -9.31
N CYS A 66 -5.50 -21.66 -8.14
CA CYS A 66 -6.92 -22.02 -8.02
C CYS A 66 -7.83 -21.15 -8.90
N ASN A 67 -7.45 -19.91 -9.14
CA ASN A 67 -8.16 -18.96 -10.02
C ASN A 67 -7.69 -19.06 -11.50
N GLY A 68 -6.97 -20.11 -11.88
CA GLY A 68 -6.50 -20.30 -13.27
C GLY A 68 -5.37 -19.36 -13.68
N PHE A 69 -4.49 -19.02 -12.75
CA PHE A 69 -3.39 -18.04 -12.90
C PHE A 69 -3.89 -16.61 -13.14
N GLU A 70 -5.00 -16.26 -12.50
CA GLU A 70 -5.53 -14.92 -12.46
C GLU A 70 -5.76 -14.47 -11.02
N LEU A 71 -5.74 -13.15 -10.80
CA LEU A 71 -6.18 -12.58 -9.53
C LEU A 71 -7.68 -12.82 -9.34
N ASP A 72 -8.12 -13.07 -8.11
CA ASP A 72 -9.54 -13.11 -7.80
C ASP A 72 -10.21 -11.74 -8.00
N SER A 73 -11.54 -11.73 -8.04
CA SER A 73 -12.31 -10.50 -8.34
C SER A 73 -12.05 -9.40 -7.31
N ARG A 74 -11.87 -9.74 -6.03
CA ARG A 74 -11.60 -8.79 -4.95
C ARG A 74 -10.20 -8.17 -5.10
N THR A 75 -9.21 -9.00 -5.28
CA THR A 75 -7.81 -8.57 -5.46
C THR A 75 -7.64 -7.74 -6.73
N LYS A 76 -8.36 -8.09 -7.83
CA LYS A 76 -8.40 -7.26 -9.06
C LYS A 76 -8.87 -5.84 -8.79
N LEU A 77 -9.89 -5.63 -7.92
CA LEU A 77 -10.38 -4.28 -7.59
C LEU A 77 -9.33 -3.46 -6.85
N PHE A 78 -8.64 -4.03 -5.85
CA PHE A 78 -7.56 -3.34 -5.16
C PHE A 78 -6.38 -3.03 -6.08
N SER A 79 -6.00 -3.96 -6.95
CA SER A 79 -4.93 -3.75 -7.94
C SER A 79 -5.27 -2.62 -8.92
N LYS A 80 -6.52 -2.56 -9.41
CA LYS A 80 -7.01 -1.46 -10.26
C LYS A 80 -6.96 -0.11 -9.51
N PHE A 81 -7.29 -0.11 -8.22
CA PHE A 81 -7.22 1.10 -7.39
C PHE A 81 -5.78 1.61 -7.25
N ASP A 82 -4.84 0.72 -6.93
CA ASP A 82 -3.42 1.07 -6.81
C ASP A 82 -2.88 1.65 -8.15
N ALA A 83 -3.29 1.06 -9.28
CA ALA A 83 -2.94 1.57 -10.61
C ALA A 83 -3.59 2.93 -10.92
N ALA A 84 -4.86 3.14 -10.55
CA ALA A 84 -5.58 4.39 -10.79
C ALA A 84 -4.97 5.56 -10.00
N ILE A 85 -4.58 5.33 -8.74
CA ILE A 85 -3.90 6.34 -7.91
C ILE A 85 -2.53 6.68 -8.49
N SER A 86 -1.73 5.67 -8.86
CA SER A 86 -0.39 5.87 -9.40
C SER A 86 -0.36 6.66 -10.72
N ASN A 87 -1.44 6.61 -11.50
CA ASN A 87 -1.55 7.28 -12.79
C ASN A 87 -2.35 8.60 -12.73
N GLU A 88 -2.86 9.01 -11.56
CA GLU A 88 -3.71 10.20 -11.36
C GLU A 88 -4.88 10.30 -12.36
N ASN A 89 -5.43 9.13 -12.77
CA ASN A 89 -6.41 9.06 -13.85
C ASN A 89 -7.84 8.90 -13.30
N VAL A 90 -8.62 10.00 -13.37
CA VAL A 90 -10.02 10.06 -12.93
C VAL A 90 -10.91 9.04 -13.64
N LEU A 91 -10.71 8.82 -14.92
CA LEU A 91 -11.55 7.91 -15.70
C LEU A 91 -11.42 6.46 -15.18
N LEU A 92 -10.20 6.05 -14.83
CA LEU A 92 -9.96 4.75 -14.21
C LEU A 92 -10.67 4.60 -12.85
N LEU A 93 -10.80 5.69 -12.09
CA LEU A 93 -11.55 5.69 -10.83
C LEU A 93 -13.06 5.56 -11.06
N VAL A 94 -13.59 6.18 -12.11
CA VAL A 94 -15.02 6.06 -12.46
C VAL A 94 -15.37 4.63 -12.86
N ASP A 95 -14.58 4.02 -13.75
CA ASP A 95 -14.76 2.62 -14.16
C ASP A 95 -14.64 1.65 -12.96
N LEU A 96 -13.63 1.88 -12.12
CA LEU A 96 -13.43 1.07 -10.91
C LEU A 96 -14.58 1.20 -9.91
N ARG A 97 -15.18 2.40 -9.81
CA ARG A 97 -16.36 2.63 -8.98
C ARG A 97 -17.51 1.72 -9.42
N GLU A 98 -17.78 1.63 -10.71
CA GLU A 98 -18.83 0.77 -11.26
C GLU A 98 -18.53 -0.71 -10.97
N ASP A 99 -17.29 -1.14 -11.15
CA ASP A 99 -16.84 -2.50 -10.82
C ASP A 99 -17.06 -2.84 -9.33
N CYS A 100 -16.74 -1.92 -8.42
CA CYS A 100 -16.97 -2.09 -6.97
C CYS A 100 -18.47 -2.22 -6.65
N VAL A 101 -19.30 -1.38 -7.25
CA VAL A 101 -20.76 -1.44 -7.07
C VAL A 101 -21.32 -2.78 -7.57
N GLU A 102 -20.87 -3.26 -8.73
CA GLU A 102 -21.33 -4.54 -9.28
C GLU A 102 -20.86 -5.73 -8.41
N PHE A 103 -19.63 -5.66 -7.87
CA PHE A 103 -19.13 -6.66 -6.92
C PHE A 103 -19.97 -6.72 -5.64
N LEU A 104 -20.33 -5.57 -5.08
CA LEU A 104 -21.10 -5.48 -3.83
C LEU A 104 -22.56 -5.89 -3.98
N LYS A 105 -23.14 -5.89 -5.20
CA LYS A 105 -24.47 -6.47 -5.43
C LYS A 105 -24.52 -7.98 -5.15
N LYS A 106 -23.40 -8.67 -5.29
CA LYS A 106 -23.31 -10.14 -5.19
C LYS A 106 -22.54 -10.60 -3.94
N ASN A 107 -21.78 -9.69 -3.32
CA ASN A 107 -20.88 -10.02 -2.22
C ASN A 107 -21.05 -9.00 -1.10
N HIS A 108 -20.98 -9.45 0.15
CA HIS A 108 -20.83 -8.57 1.31
C HIS A 108 -19.35 -8.49 1.65
N ASP A 109 -18.72 -7.32 1.46
CA ASP A 109 -17.29 -7.10 1.70
C ASP A 109 -17.05 -5.67 2.21
N LEU A 110 -16.76 -5.55 3.50
CA LEU A 110 -16.52 -4.26 4.16
C LEU A 110 -15.29 -3.52 3.60
N GLY A 111 -14.28 -4.27 3.14
CA GLY A 111 -13.09 -3.67 2.52
C GLY A 111 -13.40 -3.01 1.18
N ILE A 112 -14.26 -3.61 0.36
CA ILE A 112 -14.71 -3.01 -0.91
C ILE A 112 -15.69 -1.86 -0.67
N GLU A 113 -16.53 -1.90 0.38
CA GLU A 113 -17.35 -0.75 0.78
C GLU A 113 -16.50 0.46 1.14
N ASP A 114 -15.40 0.26 1.88
CA ASP A 114 -14.50 1.34 2.24
C ASP A 114 -13.69 1.84 1.03
N LEU A 115 -13.27 0.92 0.15
CA LEU A 115 -12.63 1.26 -1.11
C LEU A 115 -13.55 2.14 -1.97
N LEU A 116 -14.84 1.79 -2.09
CA LEU A 116 -15.82 2.58 -2.83
C LEU A 116 -15.95 4.01 -2.29
N LYS A 117 -15.98 4.18 -0.95
CA LYS A 117 -15.99 5.52 -0.32
C LYS A 117 -14.73 6.32 -0.63
N ALA A 118 -13.56 5.67 -0.62
CA ALA A 118 -12.31 6.34 -0.99
C ALA A 118 -12.30 6.77 -2.46
N ILE A 119 -12.83 5.94 -3.36
CA ILE A 119 -12.98 6.25 -4.79
C ILE A 119 -13.94 7.43 -4.98
N ASP A 120 -15.12 7.40 -4.33
CA ASP A 120 -16.09 8.48 -4.39
C ASP A 120 -15.48 9.83 -3.97
N TYR A 121 -14.69 9.82 -2.88
CA TYR A 121 -13.96 10.97 -2.41
C TYR A 121 -12.95 11.49 -3.45
N LEU A 122 -12.10 10.62 -4.01
CA LEU A 122 -11.08 11.01 -4.99
C LEU A 122 -11.71 11.57 -6.28
N ILE A 123 -12.82 10.99 -6.76
CA ILE A 123 -13.56 11.50 -7.93
C ILE A 123 -14.09 12.91 -7.67
N VAL A 124 -14.64 13.16 -6.47
CA VAL A 124 -15.19 14.48 -6.11
C VAL A 124 -14.11 15.54 -6.06
N ILE A 125 -12.95 15.25 -5.41
CA ILE A 125 -11.83 16.20 -5.33
C ILE A 125 -11.28 16.54 -6.70
N GLN A 126 -11.08 15.56 -7.56
CA GLN A 126 -10.47 15.78 -8.88
C GLN A 126 -11.39 16.57 -9.82
N LYS A 127 -12.71 16.53 -9.61
CA LYS A 127 -13.68 17.29 -10.41
C LYS A 127 -13.84 18.74 -9.95
N GLU A 128 -13.58 19.04 -8.68
CA GLU A 128 -13.90 20.31 -8.05
C GLU A 128 -12.69 20.90 -7.30
N VAL A 129 -11.62 21.17 -8.02
CA VAL A 129 -10.42 21.81 -7.45
C VAL A 129 -10.77 23.22 -6.97
N GLY A 130 -10.74 23.45 -5.64
CA GLY A 130 -10.78 24.78 -5.01
C GLY A 130 -12.11 25.22 -4.39
N ILE A 131 -13.13 24.37 -4.31
CA ILE A 131 -14.40 24.68 -3.63
C ILE A 131 -14.52 23.78 -2.38
N GLU A 132 -14.94 24.37 -1.23
CA GLU A 132 -15.33 23.60 -0.06
C GLU A 132 -16.53 22.71 -0.42
N ASN A 133 -16.26 21.43 -0.65
CA ASN A 133 -17.27 20.47 -1.10
C ASN A 133 -17.85 19.74 0.10
N ILE A 134 -19.11 20.04 0.44
CA ILE A 134 -19.84 19.40 1.54
C ILE A 134 -19.93 17.87 1.35
N GLN A 135 -20.04 17.38 0.11
CA GLN A 135 -20.11 15.96 -0.18
C GLN A 135 -18.79 15.26 0.11
N ALA A 136 -17.67 15.83 -0.33
CA ALA A 136 -16.33 15.31 -0.02
C ALA A 136 -16.09 15.31 1.50
N THR A 137 -16.47 16.39 2.19
CA THR A 137 -16.39 16.50 3.65
C THR A 137 -17.14 15.36 4.34
N ASN A 138 -18.36 15.06 3.93
CA ASN A 138 -19.16 14.02 4.54
C ASN A 138 -18.57 12.61 4.29
N LEU A 139 -18.07 12.35 3.09
CA LEU A 139 -17.42 11.09 2.75
C LEU A 139 -16.16 10.85 3.60
N VAL A 140 -15.30 11.85 3.70
CA VAL A 140 -14.07 11.78 4.50
C VAL A 140 -14.39 11.61 5.98
N ASN A 141 -15.35 12.39 6.52
CA ASN A 141 -15.73 12.26 7.93
C ASN A 141 -16.28 10.87 8.25
N THR A 142 -17.06 10.27 7.33
CA THR A 142 -17.57 8.90 7.50
C THR A 142 -16.43 7.90 7.54
N LEU A 143 -15.45 8.03 6.65
CA LEU A 143 -14.27 7.16 6.61
C LEU A 143 -13.37 7.39 7.84
N TRP A 144 -13.16 8.66 8.22
CA TRP A 144 -12.36 9.03 9.38
C TRP A 144 -12.93 8.49 10.69
N ASN A 145 -14.23 8.66 10.93
CA ASN A 145 -14.87 8.16 12.16
C ASN A 145 -14.63 6.65 12.37
N LYS A 146 -14.63 5.89 11.27
CA LYS A 146 -14.29 4.46 11.31
C LYS A 146 -12.82 4.23 11.65
N LEU A 147 -11.91 4.98 11.02
CA LEU A 147 -10.46 4.82 11.22
C LEU A 147 -10.01 5.31 12.60
N GLU A 148 -10.62 6.38 13.13
CA GLU A 148 -10.30 6.91 14.46
C GLU A 148 -10.73 5.96 15.59
N ALA A 149 -11.83 5.22 15.38
CA ALA A 149 -12.40 4.30 16.36
C ALA A 149 -11.56 3.02 16.57
N VAL A 150 -10.63 2.70 15.68
CA VAL A 150 -9.79 1.49 15.82
C VAL A 150 -8.47 1.79 16.50
N ASP A 151 -8.06 0.93 17.43
CA ASP A 151 -6.83 1.12 18.20
C ASP A 151 -5.55 0.94 17.37
N THR A 152 -5.57 0.00 16.44
CA THR A 152 -4.42 -0.33 15.59
C THR A 152 -4.79 -0.25 14.13
N TRP A 153 -3.98 0.46 13.36
CA TRP A 153 -4.12 0.50 11.90
C TRP A 153 -3.27 -0.57 11.25
N TYR A 154 -3.93 -1.41 10.47
CA TYR A 154 -3.30 -2.38 9.59
C TYR A 154 -3.12 -1.80 8.20
N TYR A 155 -2.64 -2.61 7.28
CA TYR A 155 -2.22 -2.15 5.94
C TYR A 155 -3.34 -1.44 5.15
N ASN A 156 -4.58 -1.96 5.23
CA ASN A 156 -5.71 -1.35 4.51
C ASN A 156 -6.14 -0.02 5.12
N GLU A 157 -6.17 0.11 6.45
CA GLU A 157 -6.47 1.37 7.13
C GLU A 157 -5.40 2.44 6.77
N ILE A 158 -4.12 2.04 6.71
CA ILE A 158 -3.03 2.94 6.29
C ILE A 158 -3.23 3.40 4.85
N LYS A 159 -3.64 2.51 3.92
CA LYS A 159 -3.99 2.89 2.55
C LYS A 159 -5.11 3.92 2.51
N MET A 160 -6.19 3.70 3.25
CA MET A 160 -7.32 4.63 3.29
C MET A 160 -6.91 6.00 3.84
N ILE A 161 -6.12 6.03 4.93
CA ILE A 161 -5.61 7.27 5.51
C ILE A 161 -4.76 8.03 4.48
N ASN A 162 -3.90 7.33 3.75
CA ASN A 162 -3.06 7.96 2.72
C ASN A 162 -3.89 8.64 1.62
N CYS A 163 -5.00 8.04 1.22
CA CYS A 163 -5.89 8.63 0.20
C CYS A 163 -6.55 9.93 0.65
N ILE A 164 -6.79 10.11 1.94
CA ILE A 164 -7.50 11.27 2.49
C ILE A 164 -6.58 12.21 3.29
N LEU A 165 -5.27 11.95 3.29
CA LEU A 165 -4.29 12.64 4.14
C LEU A 165 -4.36 14.17 4.01
N PHE A 166 -4.34 14.69 2.78
CA PHE A 166 -4.28 16.12 2.50
C PHE A 166 -5.59 16.88 2.78
N TYR A 167 -6.65 16.14 3.03
CA TYR A 167 -7.95 16.71 3.35
C TYR A 167 -8.07 17.18 4.81
N PHE A 168 -7.29 16.57 5.70
CA PHE A 168 -7.40 16.89 7.13
C PHE A 168 -6.77 18.22 7.51
N PRO A 169 -7.36 18.93 8.50
CA PRO A 169 -6.71 20.06 9.15
C PRO A 169 -5.34 19.64 9.73
N GLN A 170 -4.41 20.58 9.76
CA GLN A 170 -3.06 20.36 10.27
C GLN A 170 -3.04 19.69 11.66
N GLU A 171 -3.89 20.19 12.58
CA GLU A 171 -3.98 19.66 13.95
C GLU A 171 -4.39 18.18 13.99
N THR A 172 -5.29 17.77 13.09
CA THR A 172 -5.72 16.37 12.98
C THR A 172 -4.59 15.48 12.49
N ILE A 173 -3.85 15.92 11.46
CA ILE A 173 -2.71 15.14 10.94
C ILE A 173 -1.63 14.99 12.01
N LEU A 174 -1.32 16.06 12.75
CA LEU A 174 -0.33 16.00 13.84
C LEU A 174 -0.74 15.02 14.95
N LYS A 175 -2.03 14.95 15.28
CA LYS A 175 -2.53 14.00 16.29
C LYS A 175 -2.34 12.55 15.88
N PHE A 176 -2.58 12.21 14.63
CA PHE A 176 -2.56 10.80 14.20
C PHE A 176 -1.26 10.36 13.51
N SER A 177 -0.41 11.29 13.09
CA SER A 177 0.82 10.96 12.34
C SER A 177 1.76 10.04 13.11
N THR A 178 1.89 10.21 14.41
CA THR A 178 2.68 9.29 15.27
C THR A 178 2.13 7.86 15.19
N LYS A 179 0.81 7.69 15.35
CA LYS A 179 0.15 6.38 15.24
C LYS A 179 0.34 5.78 13.84
N LEU A 180 0.24 6.62 12.79
CA LEU A 180 0.45 6.21 11.40
C LEU A 180 1.89 5.69 11.20
N ILE A 181 2.89 6.47 11.60
CA ILE A 181 4.31 6.11 11.50
C ILE A 181 4.62 4.82 12.28
N GLU A 182 4.12 4.68 13.51
CA GLU A 182 4.32 3.48 14.32
C GLU A 182 3.64 2.25 13.71
N SER A 183 2.45 2.41 13.15
CA SER A 183 1.77 1.33 12.44
C SER A 183 2.55 0.88 11.22
N MET A 184 3.10 1.81 10.43
CA MET A 184 3.92 1.50 9.26
C MET A 184 5.24 0.82 9.62
N LYS A 185 5.90 1.22 10.71
CA LYS A 185 7.14 0.59 11.19
C LYS A 185 6.97 -0.90 11.45
N LYS A 186 5.78 -1.37 11.85
CA LYS A 186 5.48 -2.79 12.07
C LYS A 186 5.55 -3.63 10.78
N TYR A 187 5.36 -2.99 9.63
CA TYR A 187 5.39 -3.63 8.31
C TYR A 187 6.75 -3.60 7.62
N LYS A 188 7.77 -2.95 8.23
CA LYS A 188 9.10 -2.86 7.64
C LYS A 188 9.65 -4.25 7.31
N GLY A 189 9.98 -4.49 6.04
CA GLY A 189 10.53 -5.76 5.56
C GLY A 189 9.48 -6.88 5.38
N PHE A 190 8.18 -6.57 5.48
CA PHE A 190 7.13 -7.55 5.22
C PHE A 190 7.12 -7.98 3.73
N SER A 191 7.14 -7.01 2.82
CA SER A 191 7.35 -7.22 1.38
C SER A 191 7.90 -5.96 0.73
N LYS A 192 8.49 -6.09 -0.47
CA LYS A 192 9.00 -4.93 -1.23
C LYS A 192 7.88 -3.95 -1.61
N ASP A 193 6.70 -4.46 -1.92
CA ASP A 193 5.56 -3.63 -2.32
C ASP A 193 5.05 -2.82 -1.12
N VAL A 194 5.00 -3.43 0.07
CA VAL A 194 4.63 -2.73 1.30
C VAL A 194 5.69 -1.70 1.70
N ASP A 195 6.97 -2.02 1.61
CA ASP A 195 8.04 -1.06 1.86
C ASP A 195 7.99 0.11 0.85
N SER A 196 7.69 -0.16 -0.43
CA SER A 196 7.51 0.86 -1.46
C SER A 196 6.30 1.76 -1.16
N PHE A 197 5.19 1.17 -0.74
CA PHE A 197 4.01 1.92 -0.29
C PHE A 197 4.31 2.77 0.95
N CYS A 198 5.06 2.25 1.93
CA CYS A 198 5.50 3.04 3.08
C CYS A 198 6.32 4.27 2.66
N CYS A 199 7.19 4.14 1.66
CA CYS A 199 7.90 5.29 1.08
C CYS A 199 6.94 6.35 0.55
N ALA A 200 5.88 5.96 -0.17
CA ALA A 200 4.89 6.90 -0.70
C ALA A 200 4.15 7.64 0.43
N VAL A 201 3.69 6.91 1.46
CA VAL A 201 3.01 7.52 2.62
C VAL A 201 3.94 8.49 3.38
N TYR A 202 5.19 8.09 3.62
CA TYR A 202 6.17 8.98 4.24
C TYR A 202 6.48 10.19 3.37
N SER A 203 6.53 10.05 2.03
CA SER A 203 6.71 11.17 1.12
C SER A 203 5.56 12.16 1.20
N ASN A 204 4.32 11.69 1.28
CA ASN A 204 3.13 12.54 1.47
C ASN A 204 3.17 13.26 2.82
N LEU A 205 3.53 12.58 3.90
CA LEU A 205 3.73 13.22 5.21
C LEU A 205 4.86 14.26 5.17
N ALA A 206 5.99 13.95 4.53
CA ALA A 206 7.11 14.90 4.40
C ALA A 206 6.69 16.13 3.61
N THR A 207 5.95 15.97 2.51
CA THR A 207 5.36 17.08 1.75
C THR A 207 4.48 17.93 2.65
N PHE A 208 3.53 17.31 3.36
CA PHE A 208 2.66 18.03 4.29
C PHE A 208 3.45 18.84 5.34
N TYR A 209 4.41 18.21 6.02
CA TYR A 209 5.21 18.85 7.05
C TYR A 209 6.05 20.01 6.49
N LEU A 210 6.69 19.80 5.32
CA LEU A 210 7.48 20.84 4.66
C LEU A 210 6.64 22.06 4.33
N TYR A 211 5.46 21.85 3.72
CA TYR A 211 4.57 22.96 3.32
C TYR A 211 3.89 23.66 4.51
N LYS A 212 3.85 23.02 5.68
CA LYS A 212 3.37 23.62 6.93
C LYS A 212 4.51 24.19 7.81
N ASN A 213 5.76 24.20 7.30
CA ASN A 213 6.96 24.66 8.02
C ASN A 213 7.27 23.84 9.29
N ILE A 214 6.91 22.56 9.31
CA ILE A 214 7.12 21.64 10.43
C ILE A 214 8.40 20.82 10.10
N TYR A 215 9.55 21.49 10.19
CA TYR A 215 10.81 20.95 9.65
C TYR A 215 11.38 19.78 10.43
N THR A 216 11.15 19.71 11.74
CA THR A 216 11.63 18.61 12.59
C THR A 216 11.00 17.29 12.16
N GLU A 217 9.70 17.24 12.06
CA GLU A 217 8.93 16.05 11.65
C GLU A 217 9.20 15.70 10.18
N CYS A 218 9.32 16.72 9.32
CA CYS A 218 9.74 16.51 7.92
C CYS A 218 11.11 15.83 7.84
N LEU A 219 12.08 16.26 8.64
CA LEU A 219 13.42 15.68 8.70
C LEU A 219 13.38 14.22 9.15
N GLU A 220 12.63 13.92 10.22
CA GLU A 220 12.50 12.56 10.75
C GLU A 220 11.90 11.61 9.71
N VAL A 221 10.79 12.01 9.07
CA VAL A 221 10.12 11.20 8.06
C VAL A 221 10.99 11.05 6.82
N SER A 222 11.70 12.10 6.39
CA SER A 222 12.63 12.02 5.25
C SER A 222 13.78 11.05 5.50
N ARG A 223 14.27 10.91 6.73
CA ARG A 223 15.24 9.87 7.08
C ARG A 223 14.68 8.46 6.93
N LEU A 224 13.42 8.24 7.32
CA LEU A 224 12.75 6.96 7.11
C LEU A 224 12.63 6.62 5.62
N ILE A 225 12.29 7.61 4.78
CA ILE A 225 12.26 7.46 3.31
C ILE A 225 13.62 7.00 2.80
N VAL A 226 14.69 7.69 3.16
CA VAL A 226 16.06 7.38 2.72
C VAL A 226 16.48 5.97 3.12
N ASP A 227 16.18 5.55 4.35
CA ASP A 227 16.52 4.21 4.86
C ASP A 227 15.82 3.10 4.05
N ILE A 228 14.51 3.23 3.83
CA ILE A 228 13.73 2.24 3.09
C ILE A 228 14.10 2.24 1.59
N ALA A 229 14.16 3.43 0.97
CA ALA A 229 14.48 3.57 -0.44
C ALA A 229 15.84 2.98 -0.81
N LYS A 230 16.84 3.12 0.08
CA LYS A 230 18.16 2.49 -0.07
C LYS A 230 18.05 0.96 -0.11
N GLY A 231 17.25 0.36 0.77
CA GLY A 231 17.01 -1.09 0.80
C GLY A 231 16.31 -1.59 -0.46
N LEU A 232 15.36 -0.81 -0.98
CA LEU A 232 14.63 -1.09 -2.21
C LEU A 232 15.42 -0.78 -3.50
N LYS A 233 16.56 -0.11 -3.41
CA LYS A 233 17.32 0.45 -4.54
C LYS A 233 16.51 1.46 -5.37
N ARG A 234 15.53 2.13 -4.75
CA ARG A 234 14.73 3.22 -5.34
C ARG A 234 15.50 4.53 -5.19
N TYR A 235 16.48 4.74 -6.09
CA TYR A 235 17.38 5.90 -6.04
C TYR A 235 16.67 7.23 -6.33
N ASP A 236 15.58 7.21 -7.08
CA ASP A 236 14.65 8.30 -7.29
C ASP A 236 14.08 8.83 -5.95
N VAL A 237 13.43 7.97 -5.18
CA VAL A 237 12.86 8.28 -3.85
C VAL A 237 13.95 8.61 -2.82
N TYR A 238 15.10 7.92 -2.91
CA TYR A 238 16.27 8.20 -2.08
C TYR A 238 16.77 9.63 -2.27
N CYS A 239 16.88 10.10 -3.52
CA CYS A 239 17.32 11.46 -3.82
C CYS A 239 16.30 12.51 -3.35
N LEU A 240 15.00 12.27 -3.55
CA LEU A 240 13.95 13.16 -3.03
C LEU A 240 14.03 13.30 -1.51
N GLY A 241 14.15 12.17 -0.79
CA GLY A 241 14.31 12.18 0.66
C GLY A 241 15.55 12.95 1.12
N ASN A 242 16.70 12.77 0.45
CA ASN A 242 17.93 13.52 0.77
C ASN A 242 17.82 15.01 0.44
N ALA A 243 17.14 15.41 -0.63
CA ALA A 243 16.89 16.81 -0.94
C ALA A 243 16.08 17.47 0.19
N ARG A 244 15.01 16.81 0.68
CA ARG A 244 14.19 17.30 1.79
C ARG A 244 14.98 17.35 3.12
N ILE A 245 15.86 16.38 3.38
CA ILE A 245 16.80 16.47 4.50
C ILE A 245 17.67 17.72 4.33
N GLY A 246 18.22 17.97 3.12
CA GLY A 246 19.02 19.16 2.82
C GLY A 246 18.24 20.46 3.04
N LEU A 247 16.97 20.54 2.68
CA LEU A 247 16.08 21.68 2.94
C LEU A 247 15.91 21.90 4.45
N CYS A 248 15.59 20.86 5.21
CA CYS A 248 15.37 20.96 6.65
C CYS A 248 16.65 21.31 7.44
N THR A 249 17.81 20.83 6.97
CA THR A 249 19.11 21.07 7.62
C THR A 249 19.91 22.23 7.03
N LYS A 250 19.38 22.94 6.05
CA LYS A 250 20.03 24.02 5.28
C LYS A 250 21.31 23.58 4.55
N ASP A 251 21.41 22.32 4.18
CA ASP A 251 22.53 21.73 3.47
C ASP A 251 22.33 21.83 1.94
N LYS A 252 22.78 22.96 1.35
CA LYS A 252 22.70 23.20 -0.11
C LYS A 252 23.44 22.13 -0.92
N LYS A 253 24.55 21.58 -0.39
CA LYS A 253 25.32 20.55 -1.08
C LYS A 253 24.48 19.27 -1.24
N LYS A 254 23.81 18.84 -0.17
CA LYS A 254 22.96 17.65 -0.20
C LYS A 254 21.83 17.77 -1.23
N ILE A 255 21.21 18.96 -1.36
CA ILE A 255 20.18 19.23 -2.37
C ILE A 255 20.78 19.10 -3.79
N GLN A 256 21.92 19.75 -4.05
CA GLN A 256 22.58 19.70 -5.35
C GLN A 256 23.05 18.31 -5.74
N ASP A 257 23.61 17.54 -4.79
CA ASP A 257 24.02 16.16 -5.03
C ASP A 257 22.83 15.28 -5.38
N SER A 258 21.66 15.51 -4.77
CA SER A 258 20.41 14.81 -5.09
C SER A 258 19.93 15.16 -6.51
N ILE A 259 19.95 16.44 -6.91
CA ILE A 259 19.56 16.88 -8.26
C ILE A 259 20.49 16.24 -9.30
N ARG A 260 21.83 16.29 -9.11
CA ARG A 260 22.79 15.70 -10.03
C ARG A 260 22.58 14.19 -10.21
N ALA A 261 22.26 13.48 -9.13
CA ALA A 261 21.97 12.06 -9.23
C ALA A 261 20.69 11.80 -10.04
N LEU A 262 19.62 12.59 -9.85
CA LEU A 262 18.40 12.49 -10.64
C LEU A 262 18.59 12.87 -12.12
N GLU A 263 19.43 13.87 -12.40
CA GLU A 263 19.84 14.23 -13.78
C GLU A 263 20.50 13.04 -14.50
N PHE A 264 21.38 12.32 -13.79
CA PHE A 264 22.04 11.13 -14.34
C PHE A 264 21.05 10.02 -14.70
N PHE A 265 19.94 9.88 -13.96
CA PHE A 265 18.90 8.90 -14.22
C PHE A 265 17.77 9.42 -15.13
N GLY A 266 17.78 10.72 -15.50
CA GLY A 266 16.76 11.33 -16.37
C GLY A 266 15.43 11.63 -15.68
N GLU A 267 15.40 11.73 -14.34
CA GLU A 267 14.19 11.93 -13.50
C GLU A 267 13.78 13.42 -13.47
N THR A 268 13.35 13.94 -14.62
CA THR A 268 13.09 15.38 -14.81
C THR A 268 11.96 15.93 -13.94
N GLU A 269 10.91 15.15 -13.68
CA GLU A 269 9.77 15.61 -12.87
C GLU A 269 10.15 15.78 -11.40
N LEU A 270 10.92 14.83 -10.84
CA LEU A 270 11.42 14.94 -9.46
C LEU A 270 12.41 16.10 -9.31
N ILE A 271 13.22 16.39 -10.32
CA ILE A 271 14.11 17.56 -10.31
C ILE A 271 13.28 18.82 -10.20
N LYS A 272 12.23 18.98 -11.03
CA LYS A 272 11.32 20.13 -10.97
C LYS A 272 10.67 20.28 -9.59
N GLU A 273 10.21 19.17 -9.00
CA GLU A 273 9.63 19.16 -7.65
C GLU A 273 10.64 19.70 -6.62
N ILE A 274 11.87 19.18 -6.61
CA ILE A 274 12.93 19.64 -5.69
C ILE A 274 13.27 21.12 -5.92
N GLU A 275 13.32 21.58 -7.16
CA GLU A 275 13.57 22.98 -7.49
C GLU A 275 12.44 23.91 -7.02
N ILE A 276 11.18 23.50 -7.17
CA ILE A 276 10.01 24.25 -6.69
C ILE A 276 10.07 24.34 -5.15
N GLU A 277 10.29 23.21 -4.47
CA GLU A 277 10.47 23.18 -3.02
C GLU A 277 11.65 24.07 -2.58
N THR A 278 12.79 23.97 -3.24
CA THR A 278 13.98 24.79 -2.93
C THR A 278 13.73 26.30 -3.10
N LYS A 279 13.06 26.71 -4.17
CA LYS A 279 12.69 28.11 -4.42
C LYS A 279 11.70 28.62 -3.35
N ARG A 280 10.68 27.81 -3.03
CA ARG A 280 9.66 28.18 -2.03
C ARG A 280 10.26 28.38 -0.65
N PHE A 281 11.22 27.53 -0.28
CA PHE A 281 11.86 27.57 1.03
C PHE A 281 13.22 28.27 1.03
N ALA A 282 13.56 29.03 -0.03
CA ALA A 282 14.82 29.77 -0.16
C ALA A 282 15.08 30.74 1.03
N SER A 283 14.03 31.26 1.65
CA SER A 283 14.12 32.12 2.85
C SER A 283 14.74 31.43 4.07
N LEU A 284 14.73 30.08 4.11
CA LEU A 284 15.39 29.32 5.17
C LEU A 284 16.91 29.45 5.13
N PHE A 285 17.48 29.69 3.93
CA PHE A 285 18.93 29.82 3.72
C PHE A 285 19.45 31.25 3.90
N ASN A 286 18.53 32.22 3.99
CA ASN A 286 18.86 33.66 4.06
C ASN A 286 18.77 34.23 5.48
N LYS A 287 18.41 33.43 6.48
CA LYS A 287 18.42 33.84 7.90
C LYS A 287 19.71 33.31 8.54
N GLU A 288 20.80 34.05 8.34
CA GLU A 288 21.97 34.09 9.21
C GLU A 288 21.83 35.19 10.26
#